data_37b463deb3abfa97cf5bb9f8528c3b33
#
_entry.id   37b463deb3abfa97cf5bb9f8528c3b33
#
_cell.length_a   1.000
_cell.length_b   1.000
_cell.length_c   1.000
_cell.angle_alpha   90.00
_cell.angle_beta   90.00
_cell.angle_gamma   90.00
#
_symmetry.space_group_name_H-M   'P 1'
#
loop_
_entity.id
_entity.type
_entity.pdbx_description
1 polymer ?
#
loop_
_entity_poly.entity_id
_entity_poly.type
_entity_poly.pdbx_seq_one_letter_code
_entity_poly.pdbx_strand_id
1 'polypeptide(L)'
;MSLTAETKAKIVAEYGSDANDTGSTEVQVALLTARINDLQSHFSEHKKDHHGRRGLLRMVAQRRSLLDYLKNKDVKRYSTLIERLGLRR
;
A
#
# COMPACT_ATOMS: atom_id res chain seq x y z
N MET A 1 -0.92 -13.27 7.54
CA MET A 1 -1.15 -11.83 7.46
C MET A 1 -0.05 -11.07 6.74
N SER A 2 1.14 -11.61 6.71
CA SER A 2 2.19 -10.99 5.92
C SER A 2 2.07 -11.41 4.46
N LEU A 3 2.54 -10.54 3.57
CA LEU A 3 2.55 -10.84 2.14
C LEU A 3 3.60 -11.90 1.85
N THR A 4 3.30 -12.79 0.91
CA THR A 4 4.28 -13.77 0.47
C THR A 4 5.37 -13.10 -0.35
N ALA A 5 6.52 -13.76 -0.47
CA ALA A 5 7.61 -13.26 -1.30
C ALA A 5 7.17 -13.11 -2.77
N GLU A 6 6.36 -14.02 -3.25
CA GLU A 6 5.81 -13.96 -4.62
C GLU A 6 4.95 -12.72 -4.83
N THR A 7 4.05 -12.44 -3.88
CA THR A 7 3.17 -11.28 -3.96
C THR A 7 3.98 -9.99 -3.96
N LYS A 8 4.97 -9.90 -3.06
CA LYS A 8 5.85 -8.73 -3.00
C LYS A 8 6.60 -8.54 -4.31
N ALA A 9 7.14 -9.61 -4.87
CA ALA A 9 7.88 -9.55 -6.13
C ALA A 9 6.99 -9.05 -7.27
N LYS A 10 5.76 -9.51 -7.34
CA LYS A 10 4.80 -9.05 -8.35
C LYS A 10 4.53 -7.56 -8.23
N ILE A 11 4.33 -7.09 -7.01
CA ILE A 11 4.06 -5.68 -6.77
C ILE A 11 5.26 -4.82 -7.17
N VAL A 12 6.46 -5.24 -6.79
CA VAL A 12 7.68 -4.51 -7.17
C VAL A 12 7.84 -4.46 -8.69
N ALA A 13 7.59 -5.58 -9.36
CA ALA A 13 7.70 -5.63 -10.83
C ALA A 13 6.65 -4.75 -11.52
N GLU A 14 5.45 -4.68 -10.95
CA GLU A 14 4.34 -3.94 -11.55
C GLU A 14 4.44 -2.43 -11.33
N TYR A 15 4.82 -2.00 -10.14
CA TYR A 15 4.84 -0.59 -9.76
C TYR A 15 6.21 0.06 -9.73
N GLY A 16 7.26 -0.73 -9.67
CA GLY A 16 8.62 -0.22 -9.67
C GLY A 16 9.14 0.05 -11.07
N SER A 17 10.25 0.77 -11.15
CA SER A 17 10.92 1.03 -12.42
C SER A 17 11.66 -0.20 -12.93
N ASP A 18 12.04 -1.10 -12.02
CA ASP A 18 12.62 -2.40 -12.39
C ASP A 18 12.30 -3.42 -11.28
N ALA A 19 12.71 -4.68 -11.48
CA ALA A 19 12.37 -5.77 -10.57
C ALA A 19 13.00 -5.63 -9.17
N ASN A 20 14.02 -4.79 -9.04
CA ASN A 20 14.70 -4.57 -7.76
C ASN A 20 14.33 -3.25 -7.10
N ASP A 21 13.41 -2.49 -7.70
CA ASP A 21 13.01 -1.19 -7.17
C ASP A 21 11.99 -1.37 -6.05
N THR A 22 12.49 -1.47 -4.83
CA THR A 22 11.63 -1.57 -3.63
C THR A 22 11.45 -0.23 -2.93
N GLY A 23 12.15 0.81 -3.39
CA GLY A 23 12.19 2.09 -2.70
C GLY A 23 11.34 3.20 -3.29
N SER A 24 10.76 3.00 -4.47
CA SER A 24 9.94 4.05 -5.06
C SER A 24 8.65 4.25 -4.26
N THR A 25 8.11 5.46 -4.30
CA THR A 25 6.88 5.79 -3.58
C THR A 25 5.72 4.91 -4.05
N GLU A 26 5.61 4.68 -5.35
CA GLU A 26 4.56 3.83 -5.93
C GLU A 26 4.62 2.41 -5.36
N VAL A 27 5.80 1.82 -5.31
CA VAL A 27 5.97 0.48 -4.76
C VAL A 27 5.58 0.43 -3.29
N GLN A 28 6.02 1.40 -2.51
CA GLN A 28 5.71 1.46 -1.08
C GLN A 28 4.21 1.59 -0.85
N VAL A 29 3.52 2.44 -1.61
CA VAL A 29 2.07 2.61 -1.51
C VAL A 29 1.36 1.33 -1.91
N ALA A 30 1.80 0.67 -2.97
CA ALA A 30 1.19 -0.58 -3.43
C ALA A 30 1.37 -1.70 -2.40
N LEU A 31 2.54 -1.81 -1.79
CA LEU A 31 2.79 -2.81 -0.73
C LEU A 31 1.94 -2.54 0.50
N LEU A 32 1.83 -1.27 0.92
CA LEU A 32 0.97 -0.90 2.04
C LEU A 32 -0.49 -1.21 1.74
N THR A 33 -0.95 -0.94 0.53
CA THR A 33 -2.32 -1.23 0.11
C THR A 33 -2.61 -2.71 0.20
N ALA A 34 -1.69 -3.56 -0.27
CA ALA A 34 -1.85 -5.01 -0.17
C ALA A 34 -1.93 -5.47 1.29
N ARG A 35 -1.08 -4.93 2.15
CA ARG A 35 -1.10 -5.26 3.58
C ARG A 35 -2.38 -4.79 4.26
N ILE A 36 -2.85 -3.59 3.92
CA ILE A 36 -4.10 -3.05 4.47
C ILE A 36 -5.27 -3.95 4.09
N ASN A 37 -5.35 -4.36 2.82
CA ASN A 37 -6.42 -5.24 2.36
C ASN A 37 -6.40 -6.58 3.09
N ASP A 38 -5.21 -7.12 3.30
CA ASP A 38 -5.01 -8.37 4.02
C ASP A 38 -5.51 -8.26 5.47
N LEU A 39 -5.16 -7.18 6.15
CA LEU A 39 -5.59 -6.93 7.52
C LEU A 39 -7.09 -6.68 7.63
N GLN A 40 -7.67 -5.98 6.67
CA GLN A 40 -9.12 -5.76 6.65
C GLN A 40 -9.87 -7.08 6.55
N SER A 41 -9.37 -7.99 5.72
CA SER A 41 -9.92 -9.34 5.62
C SER A 41 -9.80 -10.07 6.95
N HIS A 42 -8.66 -9.95 7.62
CA HIS A 42 -8.46 -10.54 8.95
C HIS A 42 -9.49 -10.01 9.96
N PHE A 43 -9.73 -8.71 9.97
CA PHE A 43 -10.65 -8.09 10.92
C PHE A 43 -12.11 -8.42 10.68
N SER A 44 -12.48 -8.85 9.49
CA SER A 44 -13.82 -9.35 9.24
C SER A 44 -14.07 -10.64 10.02
N GLU A 45 -13.01 -11.39 10.33
CA GLU A 45 -13.07 -12.62 11.09
C GLU A 45 -12.73 -12.43 12.58
N HIS A 46 -11.90 -11.46 12.91
CA HIS A 46 -11.39 -11.23 14.27
C HIS A 46 -11.65 -9.80 14.73
N LYS A 47 -12.91 -9.51 14.97
CA LYS A 47 -13.37 -8.14 15.26
C LYS A 47 -12.83 -7.54 16.56
N LYS A 48 -12.34 -8.37 17.47
CA LYS A 48 -11.85 -7.91 18.77
C LYS A 48 -10.33 -7.71 18.85
N ASP A 49 -9.63 -7.78 17.72
CA ASP A 49 -8.18 -7.59 17.69
C ASP A 49 -7.84 -6.10 17.69
N HIS A 50 -7.81 -5.51 18.87
CA HIS A 50 -7.54 -4.07 19.01
C HIS A 50 -6.10 -3.69 18.69
N HIS A 51 -5.15 -4.56 18.94
CA HIS A 51 -3.75 -4.30 18.63
C HIS A 51 -3.52 -4.27 17.12
N GLY A 52 -4.11 -5.21 16.42
CA GLY A 52 -4.03 -5.24 14.96
C GLY A 52 -4.67 -4.01 14.33
N ARG A 53 -5.76 -3.50 14.92
CA ARG A 53 -6.42 -2.30 14.43
C ARG A 53 -5.53 -1.07 14.52
N ARG A 54 -4.72 -0.96 15.56
CA ARG A 54 -3.74 0.12 15.67
C ARG A 54 -2.72 0.05 14.55
N GLY A 55 -2.24 -1.16 14.25
CA GLY A 55 -1.33 -1.39 13.13
C GLY A 55 -1.94 -0.99 11.80
N LEU A 56 -3.21 -1.36 11.59
CA LEU A 56 -3.93 -1.00 10.37
C LEU A 56 -4.04 0.52 10.22
N LEU A 57 -4.43 1.22 11.29
CA LEU A 57 -4.55 2.68 11.25
C LEU A 57 -3.21 3.35 10.97
N ARG A 58 -2.13 2.80 11.52
CA ARG A 58 -0.78 3.31 11.26
C ARG A 58 -0.40 3.14 9.80
N MET A 59 -0.72 2.00 9.20
CA MET A 59 -0.46 1.75 7.79
C MET A 59 -1.26 2.68 6.88
N VAL A 60 -2.52 2.92 7.22
CA VAL A 60 -3.39 3.84 6.47
C VAL A 60 -2.82 5.26 6.52
N ALA A 61 -2.39 5.70 7.70
CA ALA A 61 -1.77 7.02 7.86
C ALA A 61 -0.47 7.13 7.07
N GLN A 62 0.33 6.09 7.09
CA GLN A 62 1.59 6.03 6.36
C GLN A 62 1.36 6.10 4.85
N ARG A 63 0.38 5.35 4.35
CA ARG A 63 0.00 5.38 2.93
C ARG A 63 -0.43 6.79 2.53
N ARG A 64 -1.24 7.44 3.35
CA ARG A 64 -1.71 8.80 3.09
C ARG A 64 -0.54 9.78 2.98
N SER A 65 0.42 9.68 3.89
CA SER A 65 1.61 10.54 3.87
C SER A 65 2.41 10.34 2.58
N LEU A 66 2.59 9.10 2.16
CA LEU A 66 3.30 8.80 0.91
C LEU A 66 2.54 9.32 -0.31
N LEU A 67 1.22 9.19 -0.32
CA LEU A 67 0.40 9.70 -1.41
C LEU A 67 0.44 11.21 -1.48
N ASP A 68 0.39 11.91 -0.35
CA ASP A 68 0.49 13.36 -0.30
C ASP A 68 1.85 13.82 -0.81
N TYR A 69 2.90 13.14 -0.41
CA TYR A 69 4.25 13.42 -0.90
C TYR A 69 4.32 13.28 -2.43
N LEU A 70 3.79 12.19 -2.95
CA LEU A 70 3.81 11.93 -4.40
C LEU A 70 2.98 12.97 -5.16
N LYS A 71 1.83 13.33 -4.63
CA LYS A 71 0.97 14.34 -5.24
C LYS A 71 1.69 15.68 -5.36
N ASN A 72 2.43 16.07 -4.34
CA ASN A 72 3.20 17.32 -4.36
C ASN A 72 4.38 17.25 -5.31
N LYS A 73 4.93 16.07 -5.49
CA LYS A 73 6.10 15.89 -6.33
C LYS A 73 5.75 15.71 -7.80
N ASP A 74 4.72 14.93 -8.09
CA ASP A 74 4.31 14.61 -9.46
C ASP A 74 2.84 14.19 -9.49
N VAL A 75 1.98 15.12 -9.87
CA VAL A 75 0.53 14.90 -9.90
C VAL A 75 0.14 13.79 -10.85
N LYS A 76 0.82 13.66 -11.98
CA LYS A 76 0.51 12.61 -12.96
C LYS A 76 0.78 11.22 -12.38
N ARG A 77 1.93 11.05 -11.73
CA ARG A 77 2.27 9.79 -11.08
C ARG A 77 1.25 9.46 -9.99
N TYR A 78 0.87 10.46 -9.21
CA TYR A 78 -0.14 10.31 -8.16
C TYR A 78 -1.47 9.85 -8.74
N SER A 79 -1.97 10.53 -9.78
CA SER A 79 -3.26 10.19 -10.39
C SER A 79 -3.26 8.79 -11.01
N THR A 80 -2.18 8.43 -11.68
CA THR A 80 -2.02 7.11 -12.27
C THR A 80 -2.05 6.03 -11.20
N LEU A 81 -1.33 6.24 -10.10
CA LEU A 81 -1.27 5.28 -9.01
C LEU A 81 -2.62 5.10 -8.34
N ILE A 82 -3.32 6.19 -8.04
CA ILE A 82 -4.66 6.16 -7.44
C ILE A 82 -5.60 5.34 -8.32
N GLU A 83 -5.56 5.56 -9.62
CA GLU A 83 -6.40 4.86 -10.57
C GLU A 83 -6.07 3.37 -10.61
N ARG A 84 -4.79 3.02 -10.67
CA ARG A 84 -4.34 1.62 -10.71
C ARG A 84 -4.71 0.85 -9.44
N LEU A 85 -4.65 1.50 -8.30
CA LEU A 85 -4.95 0.86 -7.01
C LEU A 85 -6.44 0.94 -6.63
N GLY A 86 -7.23 1.69 -7.40
CA GLY A 86 -8.65 1.86 -7.10
C GLY A 86 -8.90 2.67 -5.83
N LEU A 87 -8.00 3.55 -5.50
CA LEU A 87 -8.14 4.42 -4.33
C LEU A 87 -8.89 5.69 -4.70
N ARG A 88 -9.53 6.32 -3.73
CA ARG A 88 -10.28 7.55 -3.98
C ARG A 88 -9.43 8.81 -3.91
N ARG A 89 -8.21 8.68 -3.45
CA ARG A 89 -7.36 9.88 -3.28
C ARG A 89 -5.93 9.55 -3.42
#